data_62705ef8779c4afa9230b74cbf8e5edd
#
_entry.id   62705ef8779c4afa9230b74cbf8e5edd
#
_cell.length_a   1.000
_cell.length_b   1.000
_cell.length_c   1.000
_cell.angle_alpha   90.00
_cell.angle_beta   90.00
_cell.angle_gamma   90.00
#
_symmetry.space_group_name_H-M   'P 1'
#
loop_
_entity.id
_entity.type
_entity.pdbx_description
1 polymer ?
#
loop_
_entity_poly.entity_id
_entity_poly.type
_entity_poly.pdbx_seq_one_letter_code
_entity_poly.pdbx_strand_id
1 'polypeptide(L)'
;MSVDIVFEDARWEEVGFEALAEAASRAVLSHLGVDPDAEIALLACDDTRIAELNAEFRAKGQATNVLSWPSDERAAETAGAHPDAPRPDFPDAPLELGD
;
A
#
# COMPACT_ATOMS: atom_id res chain seq x y z
N MET A 1 -8.04 -7.82 9.66
CA MET A 1 -7.20 -6.96 8.84
C MET A 1 -6.73 -7.73 7.60
N SER A 2 -6.84 -7.12 6.44
CA SER A 2 -6.52 -7.78 5.18
C SER A 2 -5.33 -7.12 4.49
N VAL A 3 -4.14 -7.65 4.73
CA VAL A 3 -2.93 -7.30 3.98
C VAL A 3 -2.61 -8.50 3.08
N ASP A 4 -2.80 -8.32 1.78
CA ASP A 4 -2.51 -9.36 0.80
C ASP A 4 -1.11 -9.13 0.24
N ILE A 5 -0.22 -10.07 0.48
CA ILE A 5 1.17 -9.96 0.08
C ILE A 5 1.50 -10.99 -1.00
N VAL A 6 2.03 -10.51 -2.12
CA VAL A 6 2.60 -11.35 -3.16
C VAL A 6 4.12 -11.27 -3.07
N PHE A 7 4.77 -12.40 -2.84
CA PHE A 7 6.23 -12.48 -2.78
C PHE A 7 6.78 -12.88 -4.14
N GLU A 8 7.38 -11.96 -4.85
CA GLU A 8 8.13 -12.23 -6.08
C GLU A 8 9.60 -12.51 -5.80
N ASP A 9 10.09 -12.14 -4.62
CA ASP A 9 11.45 -12.40 -4.16
C ASP A 9 11.38 -13.06 -2.79
N ALA A 10 11.82 -14.31 -2.71
CA ALA A 10 11.74 -15.11 -1.49
C ALA A 10 12.55 -14.56 -0.32
N ARG A 11 13.52 -13.68 -0.57
CA ARG A 11 14.31 -13.05 0.49
C ARG A 11 13.46 -12.25 1.45
N TRP A 12 12.33 -11.72 0.98
CA TRP A 12 11.40 -10.98 1.84
C TRP A 12 10.73 -11.89 2.86
N GLU A 13 10.46 -13.14 2.52
CA GLU A 13 9.91 -14.12 3.46
C GLU A 13 10.93 -14.46 4.57
N GLU A 14 12.19 -14.55 4.21
CA GLU A 14 13.28 -14.90 5.12
C GLU A 14 13.49 -13.87 6.24
N VAL A 15 13.17 -12.59 5.97
CA VAL A 15 13.31 -11.54 6.97
C VAL A 15 12.04 -11.29 7.79
N GLY A 16 11.03 -12.15 7.65
CA GLY A 16 9.78 -12.03 8.40
C GLY A 16 8.92 -10.84 7.97
N PHE A 17 8.96 -10.51 6.68
CA PHE A 17 8.26 -9.34 6.14
C PHE A 17 6.76 -9.38 6.39
N GLU A 18 6.12 -10.53 6.29
CA GLU A 18 4.67 -10.65 6.48
C GLU A 18 4.22 -10.13 7.85
N ALA A 19 4.89 -10.58 8.92
CA ALA A 19 4.55 -10.17 10.27
C ALA A 19 4.79 -8.66 10.48
N LEU A 20 5.88 -8.12 9.92
CA LEU A 20 6.19 -6.70 9.99
C LEU A 20 5.16 -5.87 9.22
N ALA A 21 4.78 -6.30 8.03
CA ALA A 21 3.80 -5.61 7.21
C ALA A 21 2.42 -5.56 7.88
N GLU A 22 2.00 -6.66 8.48
CA GLU A 22 0.74 -6.73 9.23
C GLU A 22 0.77 -5.81 10.46
N ALA A 23 1.85 -5.84 11.22
CA ALA A 23 1.99 -5.00 12.41
C ALA A 23 2.01 -3.51 12.05
N ALA A 24 2.77 -3.13 11.03
CA ALA A 24 2.85 -1.75 10.56
C ALA A 24 1.51 -1.25 10.04
N SER A 25 0.84 -2.06 9.22
CA SER A 25 -0.47 -1.71 8.66
C SER A 25 -1.52 -1.53 9.76
N ARG A 26 -1.56 -2.44 10.73
CA ARG A 26 -2.48 -2.35 11.86
C ARG A 26 -2.24 -1.08 12.67
N ALA A 27 -0.99 -0.75 12.94
CA ALA A 27 -0.64 0.45 13.68
C ALA A 27 -1.09 1.73 12.97
N VAL A 28 -0.88 1.81 11.65
CA VAL A 28 -1.28 2.98 10.85
C VAL A 28 -2.80 3.11 10.80
N LEU A 29 -3.51 2.02 10.51
CA LEU A 29 -4.97 2.05 10.45
C LEU A 29 -5.58 2.47 11.78
N SER A 30 -5.03 1.95 12.89
CA SER A 30 -5.46 2.33 14.24
C SER A 30 -5.21 3.81 14.52
N HIS A 31 -4.02 4.30 14.19
CA HIS A 31 -3.64 5.69 14.39
C HIS A 31 -4.54 6.67 13.62
N LEU A 32 -4.91 6.31 12.40
CA LEU A 32 -5.75 7.16 11.54
C LEU A 32 -7.25 6.94 11.75
N GLY A 33 -7.64 6.00 12.60
CA GLY A 33 -9.04 5.68 12.82
C GLY A 33 -9.73 5.05 11.61
N VAL A 34 -8.96 4.36 10.77
CA VAL A 34 -9.48 3.65 9.59
C VAL A 34 -9.90 2.25 9.99
N ASP A 35 -10.95 1.72 9.35
CA ASP A 35 -11.46 0.38 9.58
C ASP A 35 -10.31 -0.65 9.53
N PRO A 36 -10.13 -1.46 10.59
CA PRO A 36 -9.06 -2.46 10.62
C PRO A 36 -9.22 -3.55 9.57
N ASP A 37 -10.38 -3.70 8.97
CA ASP A 37 -10.63 -4.66 7.89
C ASP A 37 -10.35 -4.08 6.49
N ALA A 38 -9.88 -2.84 6.40
CA ALA A 38 -9.47 -2.25 5.13
C ALA A 38 -8.41 -3.10 4.44
N GLU A 39 -8.49 -3.20 3.12
CA GLU A 39 -7.62 -4.05 2.32
C GLU A 39 -6.44 -3.25 1.77
N ILE A 40 -5.24 -3.83 1.91
CA ILE A 40 -3.98 -3.29 1.39
C ILE A 40 -3.31 -4.40 0.62
N ALA A 41 -2.87 -4.13 -0.61
CA ALA A 41 -2.09 -5.07 -1.40
C ALA A 41 -0.62 -4.67 -1.36
N LEU A 42 0.27 -5.65 -1.18
CA LEU A 42 1.72 -5.43 -1.18
C LEU A 42 2.38 -6.40 -2.14
N LEU A 43 3.30 -5.88 -2.94
CA LEU A 43 4.16 -6.68 -3.79
C LEU A 43 5.59 -6.57 -3.27
N ALA A 44 6.13 -7.67 -2.76
CA ALA A 44 7.50 -7.75 -2.27
C ALA A 44 8.38 -8.32 -3.39
N CYS A 45 9.12 -7.45 -4.06
CA CYS A 45 9.89 -7.78 -5.25
C CYS A 45 11.35 -7.34 -5.13
N ASP A 46 12.14 -7.59 -6.18
CA ASP A 46 13.53 -7.18 -6.26
C ASP A 46 13.71 -5.84 -6.97
N ASP A 47 14.96 -5.39 -7.04
CA ASP A 47 15.30 -4.11 -7.68
C ASP A 47 14.96 -4.08 -9.17
N THR A 48 15.14 -5.19 -9.86
CA THR A 48 14.83 -5.29 -11.30
C THR A 48 13.34 -5.08 -11.53
N ARG A 49 12.52 -5.74 -10.73
CA ARG A 49 11.06 -5.65 -10.88
C ARG A 49 10.54 -4.26 -10.53
N ILE A 50 11.02 -3.66 -9.45
CA ILE A 50 10.56 -2.33 -9.07
C ILE A 50 11.05 -1.24 -10.03
N ALA A 51 12.21 -1.44 -10.65
CA ALA A 51 12.70 -0.55 -11.70
C ALA A 51 11.78 -0.58 -12.93
N GLU A 52 11.30 -1.77 -13.32
CA GLU A 52 10.33 -1.92 -14.41
C GLU A 52 9.03 -1.18 -14.10
N LEU A 53 8.50 -1.33 -12.89
CA LEU A 53 7.29 -0.65 -12.45
C LEU A 53 7.48 0.86 -12.39
N ASN A 54 8.64 1.32 -11.91
CA ASN A 54 8.95 2.73 -11.84
C ASN A 54 9.06 3.37 -13.23
N ALA A 55 9.62 2.63 -14.20
CA ALA A 55 9.68 3.07 -15.60
C ALA A 55 8.29 3.17 -16.21
N GLU A 56 7.44 2.18 -15.97
CA GLU A 56 6.09 2.10 -16.54
C GLU A 56 5.15 3.18 -15.96
N PHE A 57 5.16 3.37 -14.65
CA PHE A 57 4.17 4.22 -13.98
C PHE A 57 4.66 5.63 -13.63
N ARG A 58 5.97 5.85 -13.55
CA ARG A 58 6.55 7.13 -13.19
C ARG A 58 7.60 7.64 -14.17
N ALA A 59 7.81 6.92 -15.26
CA ALA A 59 8.80 7.23 -16.31
C ALA A 59 10.25 7.34 -15.78
N LYS A 60 10.57 6.61 -14.72
CA LYS A 60 11.90 6.58 -14.10
C LYS A 60 12.41 5.14 -14.09
N GLY A 61 13.30 4.78 -14.99
CA GLY A 61 13.80 3.42 -15.17
C GLY A 61 14.85 2.99 -14.15
N GLN A 62 14.70 3.31 -12.87
CA GLN A 62 15.64 2.94 -11.83
C GLN A 62 14.91 2.38 -10.61
N ALA A 63 15.61 1.57 -9.82
CA ALA A 63 15.05 1.01 -8.60
C ALA A 63 14.77 2.11 -7.57
N THR A 64 13.73 1.92 -6.79
CA THR A 64 13.37 2.77 -5.67
C THR A 64 12.98 1.90 -4.48
N ASN A 65 12.90 2.48 -3.29
CA ASN A 65 12.57 1.71 -2.08
C ASN A 65 11.13 1.21 -2.09
N VAL A 66 10.21 2.05 -2.52
CA VAL A 66 8.79 1.73 -2.51
C VAL A 66 8.06 2.55 -3.56
N LEU A 67 7.02 1.93 -4.11
CA LEU A 67 6.04 2.61 -4.95
C LEU A 67 4.67 2.38 -4.31
N SER A 68 3.84 3.41 -4.31
CA SER A 68 2.50 3.32 -3.73
C SER A 68 1.46 3.86 -4.71
N TRP A 69 0.36 3.14 -4.82
CA TRP A 69 -0.78 3.52 -5.64
C TRP A 69 -2.04 3.53 -4.77
N PRO A 70 -2.55 4.71 -4.39
CA PRO A 70 -3.83 4.76 -3.69
C PRO A 70 -4.96 4.35 -4.63
N SER A 71 -5.99 3.72 -4.08
CA SER A 71 -7.16 3.34 -4.88
C SER A 71 -7.96 4.56 -5.35
N ASP A 72 -7.90 5.66 -4.60
CA ASP A 72 -8.55 6.93 -4.90
C ASP A 72 -7.65 8.10 -4.51
N GLU A 73 -7.81 9.21 -5.20
CA GLU A 73 -7.17 10.47 -4.84
C GLU A 73 -7.88 11.08 -3.61
N ARG A 74 -7.21 11.03 -2.47
CA ARG A 74 -7.74 11.54 -1.21
C ARG A 74 -6.98 12.74 -0.67
N ALA A 75 -5.98 13.21 -1.41
CA ALA A 75 -5.17 14.34 -0.98
C ALA A 75 -6.02 15.60 -0.77
N ALA A 76 -5.72 16.36 0.27
CA ALA A 76 -6.37 17.63 0.51
C ALA A 76 -6.00 18.64 -0.58
N GLU A 77 -6.93 19.49 -0.97
CA GLU A 77 -6.68 20.54 -1.96
C GLU A 77 -5.72 21.61 -1.42
N THR A 78 -5.77 21.82 -0.10
CA THR A 78 -4.92 22.82 0.57
C THR A 78 -3.78 22.11 1.31
N ALA A 79 -2.56 22.59 1.12
CA ALA A 79 -1.39 22.04 1.82
C ALA A 79 -1.60 22.11 3.34
N GLY A 80 -1.29 21.01 4.01
CA GLY A 80 -1.43 20.88 5.46
C GLY A 80 -2.82 20.54 5.97
N ALA A 81 -3.83 20.52 5.10
CA ALA A 81 -5.18 20.10 5.48
C ALA A 81 -5.28 18.56 5.53
N HIS A 82 -6.32 18.06 6.17
CA HIS A 82 -6.56 16.63 6.26
C HIS A 82 -7.03 16.04 4.93
N PRO A 83 -6.52 14.87 4.53
CA PRO A 83 -7.05 14.18 3.35
C PRO A 83 -8.46 13.65 3.60
N ASP A 84 -9.15 13.31 2.53
CA ASP A 84 -10.45 12.66 2.62
C ASP A 84 -10.33 11.28 3.26
N ALA A 85 -11.31 10.91 4.07
CA ALA A 85 -11.36 9.57 4.62
C ALA A 85 -11.65 8.54 3.53
N PRO A 86 -11.02 7.35 3.59
CA PRO A 86 -11.32 6.30 2.63
C PRO A 86 -12.76 5.80 2.76
N ARG A 87 -13.38 5.48 1.63
CA ARG A 87 -14.77 5.02 1.55
C ARG A 87 -14.87 3.82 0.62
N PRO A 88 -15.72 2.82 0.95
CA PRO A 88 -15.99 1.75 0.01
C PRO A 88 -16.78 2.28 -1.19
N ASP A 89 -16.66 1.61 -2.34
CA ASP A 89 -17.34 2.01 -3.58
C ASP A 89 -18.85 1.92 -3.45
N PHE A 90 -19.34 1.00 -2.62
CA PHE A 90 -20.76 0.84 -2.30
C PHE A 90 -20.89 0.23 -0.89
N PRO A 91 -22.08 0.28 -0.24
CA PRO A 91 -22.23 0.02 1.20
C PRO A 91 -21.65 -1.28 1.73
N ASP A 92 -21.74 -2.38 0.97
CA ASP A 92 -21.25 -3.70 1.39
C ASP A 92 -19.92 -4.07 0.74
N ALA A 93 -19.28 -3.15 0.00
CA ALA A 93 -18.01 -3.39 -0.64
C ALA A 93 -16.87 -3.38 0.39
N PRO A 94 -15.79 -4.14 0.17
CA PRO A 94 -14.60 -4.01 0.98
C PRO A 94 -13.98 -2.63 0.78
N LEU A 95 -13.34 -2.13 1.84
CA LEU A 95 -12.61 -0.87 1.77
C LEU A 95 -11.20 -1.14 1.27
N GLU A 96 -10.94 -0.81 0.01
CA GLU A 96 -9.62 -1.00 -0.62
C GLU A 96 -8.83 0.30 -0.55
N LEU A 97 -7.61 0.22 -0.03
CA LEU A 97 -6.75 1.40 0.11
C LEU A 97 -5.76 1.56 -1.03
N GLY A 98 -5.37 0.47 -1.69
CA GLY A 98 -4.42 0.49 -2.80
C GLY A 98 -3.25 -0.47 -2.60
N ASP A 99 -2.20 -0.22 -3.36
CA ASP A 99 -1.02 -1.08 -3.42
C ASP A 99 0.24 -0.37 -2.95
#